data_1c9fbf29b1de7c74728d2ad2b1220831
#
_entry.id   1c9fbf29b1de7c74728d2ad2b1220831
#
_cell.length_a   1.000
_cell.length_b   1.000
_cell.length_c   1.000
_cell.angle_alpha   90.00
_cell.angle_beta   90.00
_cell.angle_gamma   90.00
#
_symmetry.space_group_name_H-M   'P 1'
#
loop_
_entity.id
_entity.type
_entity.pdbx_description
1 polymer ?
#
loop_
_entity_poly.entity_id
_entity_poly.type
_entity_poly.pdbx_seq_one_letter_code
_entity_poly.pdbx_strand_id
1 'polypeptide(L)'
;MKTRNCKVLVIGAGPGGYVAAIRAGQLGMDTVIVEGQRAGGTCLIRGCIPSKALIHAAHTFHKLAGHAKKGGHMGISIPGPAELKMEGTIAWKDAIVDRLNKGVEALLKNAGVELVHGWAEFQDAKTVKIGKGKDALLIQAENVILANGSIPVELPFMKYGEHVLSSK
;
A
#
# COMPACT_ATOMS: atom_id res chain seq x y z
N MET A 1 15.37 -19.31 -17.96
CA MET A 1 15.29 -17.99 -17.38
C MET A 1 14.81 -17.03 -18.46
N LYS A 2 13.75 -16.27 -18.22
CA LYS A 2 13.23 -15.27 -19.19
C LYS A 2 13.93 -13.94 -18.96
N THR A 3 14.19 -13.19 -20.04
CA THR A 3 14.79 -11.85 -19.97
C THR A 3 13.80 -10.84 -20.51
N ARG A 4 13.65 -9.70 -19.79
CA ARG A 4 12.83 -8.55 -20.15
C ARG A 4 13.71 -7.30 -20.19
N ASN A 5 13.76 -6.60 -21.30
CA ASN A 5 14.48 -5.33 -21.43
C ASN A 5 13.48 -4.18 -21.30
N CYS A 6 13.86 -3.08 -20.62
CA CYS A 6 13.03 -1.90 -20.50
C CYS A 6 13.88 -0.61 -20.43
N LYS A 7 13.26 0.53 -20.69
CA LYS A 7 13.93 1.83 -20.51
C LYS A 7 14.01 2.25 -19.06
N VAL A 8 12.92 2.01 -18.30
CA VAL A 8 12.81 2.40 -16.89
C VAL A 8 12.35 1.22 -16.07
N LEU A 9 13.12 0.87 -15.05
CA LEU A 9 12.74 -0.09 -14.03
C LEU A 9 12.55 0.64 -12.70
N VAL A 10 11.39 0.47 -12.08
CA VAL A 10 11.09 1.03 -10.76
C VAL A 10 11.02 -0.11 -9.75
N ILE A 11 11.79 -0.03 -8.67
CA ILE A 11 11.79 -1.00 -7.58
C ILE A 11 10.97 -0.48 -6.41
N GLY A 12 9.81 -1.10 -6.17
CA GLY A 12 8.84 -0.74 -5.14
C GLY A 12 7.67 0.09 -5.68
N ALA A 13 6.43 -0.35 -5.43
CA ALA A 13 5.21 0.31 -5.85
C ALA A 13 4.53 1.09 -4.71
N GLY A 14 5.32 1.69 -3.82
CA GLY A 14 4.86 2.70 -2.87
C GLY A 14 4.60 4.05 -3.55
N PRO A 15 4.19 5.12 -2.78
CA PRO A 15 3.82 6.42 -3.35
C PRO A 15 4.89 7.03 -4.25
N GLY A 16 6.17 6.90 -3.92
CA GLY A 16 7.27 7.37 -4.79
C GLY A 16 7.37 6.55 -6.07
N GLY A 17 7.25 5.22 -5.98
CA GLY A 17 7.46 4.31 -7.10
C GLY A 17 6.32 4.33 -8.11
N TYR A 18 5.06 4.11 -7.67
CA TYR A 18 3.96 4.07 -8.63
C TYR A 18 3.72 5.41 -9.32
N VAL A 19 3.95 6.54 -8.64
CA VAL A 19 3.84 7.87 -9.27
C VAL A 19 4.93 8.05 -10.34
N ALA A 20 6.18 7.68 -10.04
CA ALA A 20 7.28 7.72 -11.00
C ALA A 20 7.02 6.81 -12.21
N ALA A 21 6.57 5.58 -11.98
CA ALA A 21 6.28 4.62 -13.03
C ALA A 21 5.12 5.08 -13.95
N ILE A 22 4.01 5.55 -13.36
CA ILE A 22 2.89 6.10 -14.11
C ILE A 22 3.37 7.27 -14.98
N ARG A 23 4.18 8.18 -14.43
CA ARG A 23 4.68 9.32 -15.19
C ARG A 23 5.60 8.89 -16.33
N ALA A 24 6.50 7.92 -16.10
CA ALA A 24 7.36 7.37 -17.14
C ALA A 24 6.53 6.73 -18.27
N GLY A 25 5.51 5.94 -17.92
CA GLY A 25 4.59 5.34 -18.90
C GLY A 25 3.83 6.39 -19.71
N GLN A 26 3.30 7.45 -19.07
CA GLN A 26 2.63 8.57 -19.75
C GLN A 26 3.56 9.32 -20.73
N LEU A 27 4.87 9.32 -20.47
CA LEU A 27 5.87 9.86 -21.38
C LEU A 27 6.28 8.90 -22.50
N GLY A 28 5.60 7.77 -22.63
CA GLY A 28 5.87 6.76 -23.67
C GLY A 28 7.12 5.93 -23.42
N MET A 29 7.66 5.91 -22.21
CA MET A 29 8.81 5.09 -21.86
C MET A 29 8.36 3.65 -21.60
N ASP A 30 9.06 2.67 -22.15
CA ASP A 30 8.88 1.26 -21.79
C ASP A 30 9.28 1.05 -20.33
N THR A 31 8.29 0.89 -19.46
CA THR A 31 8.44 0.94 -18.01
C THR A 31 7.96 -0.34 -17.35
N VAL A 32 8.80 -0.89 -16.48
CA VAL A 32 8.47 -2.01 -15.59
C VAL A 32 8.54 -1.53 -14.14
N ILE A 33 7.58 -1.92 -13.32
CA ILE A 33 7.62 -1.72 -11.87
C ILE A 33 7.55 -3.04 -11.14
N VAL A 34 8.41 -3.23 -10.14
CA VAL A 34 8.49 -4.46 -9.34
C VAL A 34 8.00 -4.19 -7.93
N GLU A 35 7.09 -5.05 -7.44
CA GLU A 35 6.56 -4.95 -6.07
C GLU A 35 6.52 -6.32 -5.39
N GLY A 36 7.13 -6.40 -4.21
CA GLY A 36 7.21 -7.65 -3.43
C GLY A 36 5.92 -8.02 -2.70
N GLN A 37 4.98 -7.09 -2.54
CA GLN A 37 3.74 -7.28 -1.80
C GLN A 37 2.53 -6.78 -2.59
N ARG A 38 1.99 -5.61 -2.22
CA ARG A 38 0.83 -4.97 -2.85
C ARG A 38 1.19 -3.56 -3.28
N ALA A 39 0.75 -3.17 -4.48
CA ALA A 39 0.90 -1.80 -4.96
C ALA A 39 0.20 -0.80 -4.03
N GLY A 40 0.81 0.38 -3.83
CA GLY A 40 0.33 1.41 -2.90
C GLY A 40 1.26 1.64 -1.71
N GLY A 41 2.11 0.64 -1.36
CA GLY A 41 3.12 0.74 -0.32
C GLY A 41 2.55 0.95 1.09
N THR A 42 3.41 1.32 2.03
CA THR A 42 3.04 1.45 3.45
C THR A 42 1.89 2.42 3.68
N CYS A 43 1.88 3.58 3.03
CA CYS A 43 0.84 4.59 3.22
C CYS A 43 -0.56 4.06 2.89
N LEU A 44 -0.73 3.43 1.75
CA LEU A 44 -2.03 2.93 1.29
C LEU A 44 -2.45 1.67 2.04
N ILE A 45 -1.53 0.70 2.18
CA ILE A 45 -1.88 -0.65 2.62
C ILE A 45 -2.00 -0.75 4.16
N ARG A 46 -1.13 -0.06 4.91
CA ARG A 46 -1.02 -0.25 6.37
C ARG A 46 -0.74 1.04 7.17
N GLY A 47 -0.74 2.19 6.53
CA GLY A 47 -0.40 3.48 7.15
C GLY A 47 -1.53 4.50 7.02
N CYS A 48 -1.33 5.48 6.15
CA CYS A 48 -2.17 6.68 6.05
C CYS A 48 -3.65 6.38 5.83
N ILE A 49 -3.97 5.46 4.93
CA ILE A 49 -5.35 5.18 4.55
C ILE A 49 -6.08 4.39 5.66
N PRO A 50 -5.59 3.22 6.11
CA PRO A 50 -6.27 2.48 7.17
C PRO A 50 -6.36 3.27 8.48
N SER A 51 -5.32 4.02 8.87
CA SER A 51 -5.38 4.82 10.09
C SER A 51 -6.43 5.93 10.02
N LYS A 52 -6.53 6.65 8.89
CA LYS A 52 -7.56 7.68 8.70
C LYS A 52 -8.97 7.11 8.66
N ALA A 53 -9.15 5.92 8.07
CA ALA A 53 -10.42 5.23 8.10
C ALA A 53 -10.84 4.89 9.55
N LEU A 54 -9.94 4.31 10.35
CA LEU A 54 -10.21 3.99 11.75
C LEU A 54 -10.48 5.25 12.60
N ILE A 55 -9.70 6.32 12.42
CA ILE A 55 -9.93 7.60 13.09
C ILE A 55 -11.31 8.17 12.73
N HIS A 56 -11.71 8.09 11.45
CA HIS A 56 -13.03 8.54 11.02
C HIS A 56 -14.15 7.74 11.68
N ALA A 57 -14.04 6.42 11.73
CA ALA A 57 -15.00 5.54 12.40
C ALA A 57 -15.10 5.86 13.91
N ALA A 58 -13.93 6.04 14.57
CA ALA A 58 -13.88 6.39 16.00
C ALA A 58 -14.52 7.76 16.29
N HIS A 59 -14.25 8.77 15.47
CA HIS A 59 -14.90 10.09 15.62
C HIS A 59 -16.41 10.01 15.39
N THR A 60 -16.86 9.25 14.40
CA THR A 60 -18.28 9.04 14.13
C THR A 60 -18.96 8.37 15.32
N PHE A 61 -18.39 7.28 15.83
CA PHE A 61 -18.88 6.60 17.02
C PHE A 61 -18.92 7.51 18.25
N HIS A 62 -17.87 8.29 18.50
CA HIS A 62 -17.80 9.24 19.62
C HIS A 62 -18.92 10.29 19.56
N LYS A 63 -19.21 10.85 18.38
CA LYS A 63 -20.30 11.80 18.16
C LYS A 63 -21.66 11.15 18.48
N LEU A 64 -21.91 9.96 17.92
CA LEU A 64 -23.17 9.24 18.14
C LEU A 64 -23.36 8.87 19.62
N ALA A 65 -22.32 8.36 20.27
CA ALA A 65 -22.35 8.04 21.70
C ALA A 65 -22.60 9.29 22.57
N GLY A 66 -22.06 10.45 22.19
CA GLY A 66 -22.31 11.74 22.83
C GLY A 66 -23.76 12.19 22.70
N HIS A 67 -24.37 12.02 21.54
CA HIS A 67 -25.79 12.30 21.32
C HIS A 67 -26.71 11.37 22.14
N ALA A 68 -26.40 10.09 22.20
CA ALA A 68 -27.16 9.12 23.00
C ALA A 68 -27.14 9.45 24.49
N LYS A 69 -25.96 9.83 25.04
CA LYS A 69 -25.81 10.17 26.46
C LYS A 69 -26.49 11.47 26.87
N LYS A 70 -26.54 12.47 25.99
CA LYS A 70 -27.06 13.82 26.32
C LYS A 70 -28.54 14.03 25.95
N GLY A 71 -29.27 12.98 25.56
CA GLY A 71 -30.67 13.11 25.14
C GLY A 71 -30.86 13.88 23.83
N GLY A 72 -29.79 14.02 23.02
CA GLY A 72 -29.80 14.73 21.75
C GLY A 72 -29.05 16.05 21.76
N HIS A 73 -28.62 16.50 20.56
CA HIS A 73 -27.99 17.79 20.34
C HIS A 73 -28.39 18.32 18.97
N MET A 74 -28.60 19.61 18.80
CA MET A 74 -29.08 20.22 17.55
C MET A 74 -30.40 19.60 17.00
N GLY A 75 -31.30 19.14 17.88
CA GLY A 75 -32.53 18.46 17.49
C GLY A 75 -32.33 17.00 17.01
N ILE A 76 -31.13 16.45 17.10
CA ILE A 76 -30.80 15.06 16.72
C ILE A 76 -30.73 14.20 17.97
N SER A 77 -31.58 13.19 18.06
CA SER A 77 -31.57 12.19 19.14
C SER A 77 -31.38 10.77 18.53
N ILE A 78 -30.76 9.90 19.30
CA ILE A 78 -30.56 8.50 18.93
C ILE A 78 -31.28 7.66 19.98
N PRO A 79 -32.22 6.78 19.56
CA PRO A 79 -32.89 5.88 20.49
C PRO A 79 -31.91 4.76 20.92
N GLY A 80 -31.48 4.82 22.16
CA GLY A 80 -30.61 3.82 22.79
C GLY A 80 -29.10 4.10 22.65
N PRO A 81 -28.27 3.21 23.21
CA PRO A 81 -26.83 3.37 23.18
C PRO A 81 -26.28 3.15 21.76
N ALA A 82 -25.25 3.92 21.39
CA ALA A 82 -24.49 3.64 20.18
C ALA A 82 -23.60 2.40 20.39
N GLU A 83 -23.59 1.49 19.44
CA GLU A 83 -22.76 0.29 19.45
C GLU A 83 -21.72 0.33 18.31
N LEU A 84 -20.50 -0.10 18.63
CA LEU A 84 -19.44 -0.29 17.65
C LEU A 84 -19.14 -1.78 17.50
N LYS A 85 -19.35 -2.32 16.29
CA LYS A 85 -18.92 -3.67 15.95
C LYS A 85 -17.55 -3.60 15.25
N MET A 86 -16.49 -3.93 15.96
CA MET A 86 -15.11 -3.78 15.49
C MET A 86 -14.86 -4.56 14.19
N GLU A 87 -15.40 -5.78 14.06
CA GLU A 87 -15.29 -6.58 12.83
C GLU A 87 -15.83 -5.84 11.60
N GLY A 88 -16.99 -5.19 11.73
CA GLY A 88 -17.59 -4.39 10.67
C GLY A 88 -16.72 -3.17 10.30
N THR A 89 -16.14 -2.52 11.32
CA THR A 89 -15.22 -1.38 11.11
C THR A 89 -13.94 -1.83 10.38
N ILE A 90 -13.38 -2.97 10.75
CA ILE A 90 -12.20 -3.53 10.08
C ILE A 90 -12.53 -3.91 8.63
N ALA A 91 -13.62 -4.64 8.38
CA ALA A 91 -14.04 -5.01 7.04
C ALA A 91 -14.28 -3.78 6.14
N TRP A 92 -14.91 -2.74 6.66
CA TRP A 92 -15.11 -1.47 5.96
C TRP A 92 -13.77 -0.79 5.62
N LYS A 93 -12.84 -0.71 6.56
CA LYS A 93 -11.49 -0.19 6.35
C LYS A 93 -10.74 -0.99 5.28
N ASP A 94 -10.81 -2.34 5.33
CA ASP A 94 -10.14 -3.21 4.36
C ASP A 94 -10.71 -3.03 2.95
N ALA A 95 -12.02 -2.87 2.82
CA ALA A 95 -12.65 -2.58 1.53
C ALA A 95 -12.16 -1.24 0.91
N ILE A 96 -11.89 -0.22 1.72
CA ILE A 96 -11.29 1.04 1.25
C ILE A 96 -9.88 0.79 0.72
N VAL A 97 -9.05 0.08 1.49
CA VAL A 97 -7.67 -0.25 1.11
C VAL A 97 -7.64 -1.04 -0.20
N ASP A 98 -8.49 -2.07 -0.32
CA ASP A 98 -8.56 -2.92 -1.51
C ASP A 98 -8.99 -2.13 -2.76
N ARG A 99 -9.99 -1.27 -2.63
CA ARG A 99 -10.44 -0.41 -3.73
C ARG A 99 -9.33 0.51 -4.22
N LEU A 100 -8.58 1.13 -3.31
CA LEU A 100 -7.50 2.03 -3.66
C LEU A 100 -6.28 1.29 -4.24
N ASN A 101 -5.96 0.10 -3.72
CA ASN A 101 -4.92 -0.75 -4.30
C ASN A 101 -5.23 -1.10 -5.77
N LYS A 102 -6.46 -1.60 -6.04
CA LYS A 102 -6.92 -1.86 -7.41
C LYS A 102 -6.89 -0.61 -8.29
N GLY A 103 -7.17 0.56 -7.71
CA GLY A 103 -7.04 1.85 -8.40
C GLY A 103 -5.61 2.15 -8.85
N VAL A 104 -4.62 1.92 -7.99
CA VAL A 104 -3.19 2.09 -8.34
C VAL A 104 -2.79 1.12 -9.45
N GLU A 105 -3.18 -0.16 -9.36
CA GLU A 105 -2.90 -1.17 -10.39
C GLU A 105 -3.54 -0.78 -11.74
N ALA A 106 -4.77 -0.27 -11.72
CA ALA A 106 -5.45 0.21 -12.93
C ALA A 106 -4.73 1.42 -13.54
N LEU A 107 -4.25 2.37 -12.72
CA LEU A 107 -3.49 3.53 -13.19
C LEU A 107 -2.16 3.12 -13.83
N LEU A 108 -1.44 2.18 -13.24
CA LEU A 108 -0.22 1.60 -13.82
C LEU A 108 -0.51 0.98 -15.19
N LYS A 109 -1.53 0.11 -15.25
CA LYS A 109 -1.96 -0.53 -16.50
C LYS A 109 -2.36 0.47 -17.57
N ASN A 110 -3.15 1.49 -17.22
CA ASN A 110 -3.60 2.52 -18.15
C ASN A 110 -2.44 3.40 -18.68
N ALA A 111 -1.37 3.53 -17.89
CA ALA A 111 -0.14 4.20 -18.31
C ALA A 111 0.81 3.29 -19.14
N GLY A 112 0.43 2.05 -19.43
CA GLY A 112 1.26 1.10 -20.15
C GLY A 112 2.43 0.54 -19.34
N VAL A 113 2.36 0.61 -18.00
CA VAL A 113 3.39 0.10 -17.10
C VAL A 113 3.13 -1.36 -16.79
N GLU A 114 4.16 -2.20 -16.94
CA GLU A 114 4.12 -3.60 -16.55
C GLU A 114 4.42 -3.74 -15.06
N LEU A 115 3.44 -4.24 -14.28
CA LEU A 115 3.62 -4.57 -12.86
C LEU A 115 4.06 -6.02 -12.73
N VAL A 116 5.25 -6.22 -12.17
CA VAL A 116 5.83 -7.54 -11.88
C VAL A 116 5.82 -7.76 -10.37
N HIS A 117 5.16 -8.83 -9.93
CA HIS A 117 5.15 -9.22 -8.52
C HIS A 117 6.38 -10.06 -8.16
N GLY A 118 7.08 -9.66 -7.11
CA GLY A 118 8.22 -10.37 -6.56
C GLY A 118 9.26 -9.44 -5.92
N TRP A 119 10.25 -10.08 -5.32
CA TRP A 119 11.38 -9.37 -4.70
C TRP A 119 12.51 -9.23 -5.70
N ALA A 120 13.00 -8.01 -5.81
CA ALA A 120 14.08 -7.63 -6.72
C ALA A 120 15.44 -7.87 -6.06
N GLU A 121 16.33 -8.56 -6.77
CA GLU A 121 17.72 -8.81 -6.38
C GLU A 121 18.64 -8.32 -7.50
N PHE A 122 19.49 -7.33 -7.21
CA PHE A 122 20.45 -6.82 -8.17
C PHE A 122 21.53 -7.87 -8.50
N GLN A 123 21.76 -8.10 -9.78
CA GLN A 123 22.88 -8.87 -10.28
C GLN A 123 24.04 -7.95 -10.66
N ASP A 124 23.71 -6.78 -11.19
CA ASP A 124 24.62 -5.66 -11.48
C ASP A 124 23.82 -4.34 -11.43
N ALA A 125 24.44 -3.23 -11.82
CA ALA A 125 23.85 -1.89 -11.75
C ALA A 125 22.57 -1.71 -12.61
N LYS A 126 22.33 -2.58 -13.60
CA LYS A 126 21.22 -2.47 -14.57
C LYS A 126 20.43 -3.76 -14.73
N THR A 127 20.86 -4.84 -14.13
CA THR A 127 20.23 -6.16 -14.20
C THR A 127 19.66 -6.57 -12.86
N VAL A 128 18.38 -6.83 -12.84
CA VAL A 128 17.65 -7.24 -11.62
C VAL A 128 17.01 -8.59 -11.88
N LYS A 129 17.15 -9.48 -10.92
CA LYS A 129 16.53 -10.81 -10.90
C LYS A 129 15.31 -10.81 -10.00
N ILE A 130 14.22 -11.44 -10.46
CA ILE A 130 12.98 -11.60 -9.70
C ILE A 130 12.63 -13.07 -9.62
N GLY A 131 12.39 -13.56 -8.39
CA GLY A 131 12.12 -14.96 -8.14
C GLY A 131 13.38 -15.82 -8.06
N LYS A 132 13.18 -17.14 -7.98
CA LYS A 132 14.25 -18.14 -7.78
C LYS A 132 14.20 -19.25 -8.83
N GLY A 133 15.34 -19.88 -9.06
CA GLY A 133 15.47 -21.06 -9.93
C GLY A 133 15.26 -20.77 -11.41
N LYS A 134 14.72 -21.77 -12.14
CA LYS A 134 14.54 -21.71 -13.60
C LYS A 134 13.44 -20.75 -14.06
N ASP A 135 12.48 -20.46 -13.19
CA ASP A 135 11.36 -19.56 -13.48
C ASP A 135 11.67 -18.10 -13.13
N ALA A 136 12.89 -17.80 -12.70
CA ALA A 136 13.31 -16.43 -12.42
C ALA A 136 13.25 -15.57 -13.69
N LEU A 137 12.77 -14.33 -13.52
CA LEU A 137 12.78 -13.29 -14.54
C LEU A 137 13.99 -12.39 -14.33
N LEU A 138 14.79 -12.18 -15.39
CA LEU A 138 15.82 -11.15 -15.43
C LEU A 138 15.24 -9.91 -16.11
N ILE A 139 15.37 -8.75 -15.47
CA ILE A 139 15.02 -7.47 -16.06
C ILE A 139 16.31 -6.67 -16.26
N GLN A 140 16.55 -6.27 -17.50
CA GLN A 140 17.64 -5.37 -17.87
C GLN A 140 17.06 -3.99 -18.19
N ALA A 141 17.54 -2.95 -17.51
CA ALA A 141 17.02 -1.61 -17.63
C ALA A 141 18.10 -0.59 -18.01
N GLU A 142 17.75 0.37 -18.84
CA GLU A 142 18.63 1.52 -19.10
C GLU A 142 18.77 2.40 -17.86
N ASN A 143 17.65 2.59 -17.11
CA ASN A 143 17.59 3.41 -15.92
C ASN A 143 16.82 2.67 -14.81
N VAL A 144 17.31 2.77 -13.57
CA VAL A 144 16.67 2.16 -12.40
C VAL A 144 16.30 3.23 -11.38
N ILE A 145 15.05 3.22 -10.93
CA ILE A 145 14.55 4.07 -9.84
C ILE A 145 14.34 3.21 -8.60
N LEU A 146 15.06 3.53 -7.53
CA LEU A 146 14.91 2.87 -6.24
C LEU A 146 13.83 3.58 -5.41
N ALA A 147 12.70 2.90 -5.20
CA ALA A 147 11.57 3.37 -4.39
C ALA A 147 11.12 2.28 -3.39
N ASN A 148 12.07 1.46 -2.93
CA ASN A 148 11.87 0.28 -2.11
C ASN A 148 11.32 0.57 -0.69
N GLY A 149 11.23 1.85 -0.28
CA GLY A 149 10.69 2.26 1.00
C GLY A 149 11.59 1.91 2.18
N SER A 150 10.97 1.63 3.32
CA SER A 150 11.64 1.32 4.59
C SER A 150 10.95 0.16 5.31
N ILE A 151 11.64 -0.39 6.29
CA ILE A 151 11.11 -1.39 7.21
C ILE A 151 11.11 -0.85 8.64
N PRO A 152 10.16 -1.26 9.50
CA PRO A 152 10.24 -0.97 10.93
C PRO A 152 11.51 -1.57 11.54
N VAL A 153 12.18 -0.78 12.36
CA VAL A 153 13.35 -1.25 13.11
C VAL A 153 12.89 -1.73 14.48
N GLU A 154 13.22 -2.97 14.82
CA GLU A 154 12.99 -3.51 16.15
C GLU A 154 14.11 -3.02 17.08
N LEU A 155 13.73 -2.40 18.19
CA LEU A 155 14.71 -1.93 19.18
C LEU A 155 15.22 -3.09 20.04
N PRO A 156 16.53 -3.15 20.37
CA PRO A 156 17.10 -4.26 21.15
C PRO A 156 16.42 -4.49 22.50
N PHE A 157 15.97 -3.39 23.13
CA PHE A 157 15.32 -3.39 24.46
C PHE A 157 13.78 -3.40 24.39
N MET A 158 13.18 -3.37 23.18
CA MET A 158 11.73 -3.34 22.97
C MET A 158 11.39 -4.19 21.74
N LYS A 159 11.31 -5.49 21.98
CA LYS A 159 11.02 -6.48 20.93
C LYS A 159 9.55 -6.45 20.50
N TYR A 160 9.29 -6.71 19.22
CA TYR A 160 7.93 -6.95 18.74
C TYR A 160 7.35 -8.21 19.37
N GLY A 161 6.06 -8.16 19.72
CA GLY A 161 5.35 -9.24 20.36
C GLY A 161 3.90 -8.85 20.66
N GLU A 162 3.32 -9.48 21.66
CA GLU A 162 1.91 -9.30 22.02
C GLU A 162 1.54 -7.85 22.39
N HIS A 163 2.47 -7.12 23.02
CA HIS A 163 2.22 -5.76 23.52
C HIS A 163 2.95 -4.65 22.73
N VAL A 164 3.89 -5.01 21.87
CA VAL A 164 4.64 -4.08 21.04
C VAL A 164 4.47 -4.46 19.59
N LEU A 165 3.67 -3.67 18.86
CA LEU A 165 3.30 -3.96 17.49
C LEU A 165 3.92 -2.97 16.53
N SER A 166 4.26 -3.43 15.33
CA SER A 166 4.52 -2.54 14.20
C SER A 166 3.24 -2.29 13.41
N SER A 167 3.27 -1.40 12.43
CA SER A 167 2.18 -1.22 11.46
C SER A 167 2.13 -2.32 10.37
N LYS A 168 3.01 -3.31 10.50
CA LYS A 168 3.13 -4.44 9.56
C LYS A 168 2.26 -5.60 9.99
#